data_c8584e36939c74602840fe2e621a811f
#
_entry.id   c8584e36939c74602840fe2e621a811f
#
_cell.length_a   1.000
_cell.length_b   1.000
_cell.length_c   1.000
_cell.angle_alpha   90.00
_cell.angle_beta   90.00
_cell.angle_gamma   90.00
#
_symmetry.space_group_name_H-M   'P 1'
#
loop_
_entity.id
_entity.type
_entity.pdbx_description
1 polymer ?
#
loop_
_entity_poly.entity_id
_entity_poly.type
_entity_poly.pdbx_seq_one_letter_code
_entity_poly.pdbx_strand_id
1 'polypeptide(L)'
;MTHVDPSQLLVGAPVVTSDATVTVDASVTNPVDPGDHLFQLIVVDENGVESTPVEQRVTISPDDRKPQAVLTAMPAEVAFGEPFTLDGTESAPVPGHQITSYKWIMMT
;
A
#
# COMPACT_ATOMS: atom_id res chain seq x y z
N MET A 1 15.44 4.58 18.96
CA MET A 1 15.19 4.55 17.49
C MET A 1 14.04 5.50 17.17
N THR A 2 14.20 6.32 16.17
CA THR A 2 13.18 7.28 15.75
C THR A 2 12.31 6.68 14.66
N HIS A 3 11.00 6.85 14.80
CA HIS A 3 10.00 6.44 13.80
C HIS A 3 9.42 7.68 13.13
N VAL A 4 9.18 7.57 11.84
CA VAL A 4 8.64 8.66 11.02
C VAL A 4 7.41 8.14 10.28
N ASP A 5 6.33 8.90 10.34
CA ASP A 5 5.13 8.59 9.56
C ASP A 5 5.38 8.98 8.10
N PRO A 6 4.92 8.18 7.11
CA PRO A 6 5.08 8.55 5.70
C PRO A 6 4.59 9.96 5.34
N SER A 7 3.58 10.47 6.04
CA SER A 7 3.07 11.83 5.82
C SER A 7 4.08 12.92 6.18
N GLN A 8 5.12 12.59 6.95
CA GLN A 8 6.20 13.53 7.32
C GLN A 8 7.28 13.62 6.24
N LEU A 9 7.27 12.73 5.25
CA LEU A 9 8.25 12.68 4.18
C LEU A 9 7.80 13.58 3.02
N LEU A 10 8.03 14.89 3.21
CA LEU A 10 7.71 15.90 2.20
C LEU A 10 8.99 16.22 1.41
N VAL A 11 8.88 16.25 0.10
CA VAL A 11 10.02 16.54 -0.78
C VAL A 11 10.62 17.89 -0.42
N GLY A 12 11.94 17.89 -0.15
CA GLY A 12 12.67 19.10 0.22
C GLY A 12 12.52 19.54 1.67
N ALA A 13 11.72 18.83 2.49
CA ALA A 13 11.53 19.16 3.90
C ALA A 13 12.36 18.21 4.76
N PRO A 14 13.40 18.70 5.48
CA PRO A 14 14.23 17.83 6.32
C PRO A 14 13.49 17.38 7.58
N VAL A 15 13.76 16.15 8.02
CA VAL A 15 13.41 15.65 9.34
C VAL A 15 14.71 15.54 10.13
N VAL A 16 14.80 16.23 11.26
CA VAL A 16 16.01 16.29 12.08
C VAL A 16 15.84 15.40 13.30
N THR A 17 16.80 14.50 13.52
CA THR A 17 16.80 13.59 14.66
C THR A 17 18.15 13.58 15.35
N SER A 18 18.19 13.14 16.61
CA SER A 18 19.44 12.86 17.31
C SER A 18 19.85 11.40 17.16
N ASP A 19 18.92 10.52 16.76
CA ASP A 19 19.22 9.12 16.51
C ASP A 19 19.92 8.94 15.17
N ALA A 20 20.80 7.95 15.10
CA ALA A 20 21.51 7.60 13.86
C ALA A 20 20.68 6.72 12.92
N THR A 21 19.51 6.29 13.35
CA THR A 21 18.60 5.50 12.55
C THR A 21 17.19 6.06 12.59
N VAL A 22 16.49 5.95 11.47
CA VAL A 22 15.08 6.35 11.32
C VAL A 22 14.34 5.21 10.63
N THR A 23 13.22 4.82 11.21
CA THR A 23 12.32 3.83 10.60
C THR A 23 11.10 4.56 10.05
N VAL A 24 10.82 4.37 8.77
CA VAL A 24 9.60 4.90 8.14
C VAL A 24 8.49 3.86 8.34
N ASP A 25 7.46 4.24 9.09
CA ASP A 25 6.35 3.36 9.47
C ASP A 25 5.30 3.29 8.36
N ALA A 26 5.71 2.79 7.19
CA ALA A 26 4.80 2.60 6.08
C ALA A 26 3.92 1.36 6.29
N SER A 27 2.67 1.43 5.83
CA SER A 27 1.72 0.33 5.90
C SER A 27 0.84 0.36 4.66
N VAL A 28 -0.01 -0.67 4.49
CA VAL A 28 -0.93 -0.73 3.34
C VAL A 28 -2.00 0.36 3.39
N THR A 29 -2.31 0.89 4.57
CA THR A 29 -3.28 1.98 4.75
C THR A 29 -2.63 3.36 4.81
N ASN A 30 -1.30 3.40 4.96
CA ASN A 30 -0.52 4.64 5.02
C ASN A 30 0.84 4.41 4.32
N PRO A 31 0.84 4.20 3.01
CA PRO A 31 2.04 3.81 2.28
C PRO A 31 2.90 4.99 1.88
N VAL A 32 4.16 4.70 1.57
CA VAL A 32 4.99 5.54 0.70
C VAL A 32 4.63 5.16 -0.73
N ASP A 33 4.44 6.13 -1.59
CA ASP A 33 4.02 5.89 -2.97
C ASP A 33 4.98 4.96 -3.71
N PRO A 34 4.45 4.08 -4.59
CA PRO A 34 5.32 3.25 -5.44
C PRO A 34 6.23 4.09 -6.32
N GLY A 35 7.39 3.53 -6.63
CA GLY A 35 8.38 4.16 -7.49
C GLY A 35 9.70 4.36 -6.78
N ASP A 36 10.61 5.04 -7.46
CA ASP A 36 11.93 5.35 -6.93
C ASP A 36 11.90 6.64 -6.13
N HIS A 37 12.41 6.58 -4.90
CA HIS A 37 12.56 7.74 -4.04
C HIS A 37 14.02 7.92 -3.67
N LEU A 38 14.50 9.15 -3.74
CA LEU A 38 15.86 9.49 -3.40
C LEU A 38 15.89 10.15 -2.03
N PHE A 39 16.62 9.55 -1.09
CA PHE A 39 16.79 10.08 0.25
C PHE A 39 18.19 10.64 0.41
N GLN A 40 18.31 11.71 1.17
CA GLN A 40 19.57 12.40 1.41
C GLN A 40 19.85 12.47 2.91
N LEU A 41 21.10 12.23 3.29
CA LEU A 41 21.55 12.37 4.67
C LEU A 41 22.63 13.45 4.74
N ILE A 42 22.45 14.34 5.69
CA ILE A 42 23.46 15.32 6.11
C ILE A 42 23.65 15.13 7.61
N VAL A 43 24.88 14.95 8.05
CA VAL A 43 25.20 14.87 9.48
C VAL A 43 25.83 16.18 9.94
N VAL A 44 25.54 16.54 11.20
CA VAL A 44 25.96 17.82 11.79
C VAL A 44 26.73 17.53 13.06
N ASP A 45 27.89 18.16 13.24
CA ASP A 45 28.72 17.99 14.43
C ASP A 45 28.35 18.96 15.55
N GLU A 46 29.05 18.91 16.68
CA GLU A 46 28.80 19.73 17.85
C GLU A 46 29.05 21.23 17.61
N ASN A 47 29.79 21.56 16.57
CA ASN A 47 30.07 22.95 16.18
C ASN A 47 29.08 23.48 15.14
N GLY A 48 28.07 22.68 14.78
CA GLY A 48 27.12 23.06 13.77
C GLY A 48 27.64 22.91 12.34
N VAL A 49 28.76 22.22 12.15
CA VAL A 49 29.33 22.00 10.81
C VAL A 49 28.62 20.80 10.15
N GLU A 50 28.10 21.05 8.96
CA GLU A 50 27.39 20.02 8.20
C GLU A 50 28.33 19.25 7.28
N SER A 51 28.04 17.97 7.12
CA SER A 51 28.74 17.13 6.14
C SER A 51 28.30 17.47 4.71
N THR A 52 29.04 16.95 3.73
CA THR A 52 28.52 16.87 2.38
C THR A 52 27.36 15.88 2.37
N PRO A 53 26.30 16.14 1.57
CA PRO A 53 25.15 15.23 1.53
C PRO A 53 25.50 13.92 0.86
N VAL A 54 24.89 12.84 1.35
CA VAL A 54 24.98 11.51 0.77
C VAL A 54 23.56 11.06 0.43
N GLU A 55 23.39 10.49 -0.74
CA GLU A 55 22.10 10.09 -1.26
C GLU A 55 21.97 8.59 -1.41
N GLN A 56 20.77 8.08 -1.17
CA GLN A 56 20.46 6.67 -1.34
C GLN A 56 19.05 6.55 -1.94
N ARG A 57 18.95 5.69 -2.97
CA ARG A 57 17.67 5.38 -3.60
C ARG A 57 16.99 4.23 -2.87
N VAL A 58 15.69 4.37 -2.66
CA VAL A 58 14.80 3.31 -2.17
C VAL A 58 13.70 3.13 -3.20
N THR A 59 13.54 1.92 -3.70
CA THR A 59 12.50 1.58 -4.66
C THR A 59 11.33 0.93 -3.95
N ILE A 60 10.15 1.52 -4.08
CA ILE A 60 8.91 0.98 -3.52
C ILE A 60 8.18 0.26 -4.65
N SER A 61 7.97 -1.04 -4.49
CA SER A 61 7.25 -1.84 -5.48
C SER A 61 5.79 -1.44 -5.56
N PRO A 62 5.16 -1.51 -6.75
CA PRO A 62 3.74 -1.22 -6.87
C PRO A 62 2.91 -2.26 -6.11
N ASP A 63 1.70 -1.85 -5.70
CA ASP A 63 0.75 -2.74 -5.06
C ASP A 63 0.06 -3.57 -6.14
N ASP A 64 0.53 -4.80 -6.33
CA ASP A 64 0.01 -5.72 -7.35
C ASP A 64 -0.89 -6.81 -6.75
N ARG A 65 -1.22 -6.71 -5.47
CA ARG A 65 -2.13 -7.65 -4.82
C ARG A 65 -3.51 -7.54 -5.44
N LYS A 66 -4.23 -8.68 -5.48
CA LYS A 66 -5.54 -8.77 -6.12
C LYS A 66 -6.61 -9.10 -5.09
N PRO A 67 -7.83 -8.55 -5.22
CA PRO A 67 -8.92 -9.01 -4.40
C PRO A 67 -9.26 -10.47 -4.72
N GLN A 68 -9.88 -11.15 -3.77
CA GLN A 68 -10.29 -12.52 -3.94
C GLN A 68 -11.79 -12.57 -4.20
N ALA A 69 -12.18 -13.15 -5.34
CA ALA A 69 -13.58 -13.38 -5.65
C ALA A 69 -14.07 -14.65 -4.98
N VAL A 70 -15.26 -14.60 -4.40
CA VAL A 70 -15.99 -15.76 -3.88
C VAL A 70 -17.37 -15.75 -4.49
N LEU A 71 -17.71 -16.85 -5.17
CA LEU A 71 -18.99 -16.99 -5.88
C LEU A 71 -19.76 -18.19 -5.35
N THR A 72 -21.00 -17.97 -4.97
CA THR A 72 -21.93 -19.02 -4.61
C THR A 72 -23.20 -18.94 -5.47
N ALA A 73 -23.84 -20.08 -5.69
CA ALA A 73 -25.08 -20.16 -6.43
C ALA A 73 -26.21 -20.70 -5.54
N MET A 74 -27.37 -20.06 -5.60
CA MET A 74 -28.52 -20.46 -4.77
C MET A 74 -29.79 -20.47 -5.61
N PRO A 75 -30.36 -21.65 -5.87
CA PRO A 75 -29.80 -23.00 -5.66
C PRO A 75 -28.73 -23.32 -6.72
N ALA A 76 -27.87 -24.31 -6.43
CA ALA A 76 -26.87 -24.75 -7.40
C ALA A 76 -27.51 -25.57 -8.57
N GLU A 77 -28.65 -26.18 -8.30
CA GLU A 77 -29.47 -26.87 -9.31
C GLU A 77 -30.84 -26.21 -9.35
N VAL A 78 -31.33 -25.91 -10.55
CA VAL A 78 -32.59 -25.21 -10.73
C VAL A 78 -33.34 -25.84 -11.89
N ALA A 79 -34.66 -25.98 -11.75
CA ALA A 79 -35.51 -26.50 -12.79
C ALA A 79 -35.56 -25.58 -14.00
N PHE A 80 -35.81 -26.14 -15.16
CA PHE A 80 -35.90 -25.35 -16.39
C PHE A 80 -36.94 -24.22 -16.23
N GLY A 81 -36.53 -23.02 -16.55
CA GLY A 81 -37.38 -21.82 -16.48
C GLY A 81 -37.47 -21.17 -15.10
N GLU A 82 -36.79 -21.70 -14.08
CA GLU A 82 -36.80 -21.14 -12.72
C GLU A 82 -35.67 -20.20 -12.48
N PRO A 83 -35.83 -19.18 -11.63
CA PRO A 83 -34.77 -18.23 -11.31
C PRO A 83 -33.77 -18.83 -10.35
N PHE A 84 -32.55 -18.26 -10.36
CA PHE A 84 -31.48 -18.58 -9.41
C PHE A 84 -30.69 -17.33 -9.13
N THR A 85 -29.94 -17.36 -8.04
CA THR A 85 -29.12 -16.21 -7.59
C THR A 85 -27.65 -16.58 -7.56
N LEU A 86 -26.82 -15.69 -8.10
CA LEU A 86 -25.36 -15.73 -7.95
C LEU A 86 -24.96 -14.71 -6.91
N ASP A 87 -24.15 -15.11 -5.95
CA ASP A 87 -23.80 -14.28 -4.79
C ASP A 87 -22.28 -14.11 -4.71
N GLY A 88 -21.84 -12.87 -4.73
CA GLY A 88 -20.42 -12.48 -4.59
C GLY A 88 -20.13 -11.74 -3.28
N THR A 89 -21.05 -11.70 -2.33
CA THR A 89 -20.92 -10.88 -1.12
C THR A 89 -19.77 -11.29 -0.20
N GLU A 90 -19.32 -12.55 -0.30
CA GLU A 90 -18.22 -13.04 0.52
C GLU A 90 -16.84 -12.77 -0.09
N SER A 91 -16.78 -12.12 -1.24
CA SER A 91 -15.53 -11.70 -1.85
C SER A 91 -14.79 -10.74 -0.93
N ALA A 92 -13.44 -10.85 -0.91
CA ALA A 92 -12.60 -10.09 0.02
C ALA A 92 -11.74 -9.07 -0.73
N PRO A 93 -11.73 -7.81 -0.29
CA PRO A 93 -10.80 -6.82 -0.86
C PRO A 93 -9.38 -7.01 -0.32
N VAL A 94 -8.42 -6.43 -1.02
CA VAL A 94 -7.07 -6.25 -0.48
C VAL A 94 -7.17 -5.24 0.68
N PRO A 95 -6.47 -5.46 1.81
CA PRO A 95 -6.44 -4.48 2.90
C PRO A 95 -6.07 -3.08 2.40
N GLY A 96 -6.84 -2.08 2.81
CA GLY A 96 -6.68 -0.70 2.36
C GLY A 96 -7.42 -0.36 1.06
N HIS A 97 -8.06 -1.34 0.42
CA HIS A 97 -8.82 -1.17 -0.81
C HIS A 97 -10.28 -1.57 -0.63
N GLN A 98 -11.12 -1.22 -1.58
CA GLN A 98 -12.54 -1.57 -1.57
C GLN A 98 -12.92 -2.20 -2.91
N ILE A 99 -13.83 -3.17 -2.87
CA ILE A 99 -14.45 -3.71 -4.08
C ILE A 99 -15.52 -2.72 -4.52
N THR A 100 -15.44 -2.25 -5.76
CA THR A 100 -16.37 -1.24 -6.31
C THR A 100 -17.29 -1.77 -7.38
N SER A 101 -16.97 -2.93 -7.97
CA SER A 101 -17.80 -3.51 -9.02
C SER A 101 -17.61 -5.02 -9.08
N TYR A 102 -18.59 -5.69 -9.71
CA TYR A 102 -18.60 -7.14 -9.90
C TYR A 102 -18.87 -7.44 -11.38
N LYS A 103 -18.06 -8.30 -11.95
CA LYS A 103 -18.25 -8.76 -13.33
C LYS A 103 -18.74 -10.19 -13.31
N TRP A 104 -19.88 -10.44 -13.94
CA TRP A 104 -20.53 -11.76 -14.01
C TRP A 104 -20.45 -12.28 -15.43
N ILE A 105 -19.90 -13.47 -15.61
CA ILE A 105 -19.66 -14.03 -16.93
C ILE A 105 -20.13 -15.47 -16.95
N MET A 106 -20.98 -15.81 -17.92
CA MET A 106 -21.35 -17.21 -18.17
C MET A 106 -20.31 -17.80 -19.13
N MET A 107 -19.59 -18.81 -18.68
CA MET A 107 -18.44 -19.37 -19.41
C MET A 107 -18.80 -20.50 -20.36
N THR A 108 -19.92 -21.16 -20.10
CA THR A 108 -20.35 -22.29 -20.94
C THR A 108 -21.86 -22.26 -21.22
#